data_855651fd54ab8feff3e604f962638b2c
#
_entry.id   855651fd54ab8feff3e604f962638b2c
#
_cell.length_a   1.000
_cell.length_b   1.000
_cell.length_c   1.000
_cell.angle_alpha   90.00
_cell.angle_beta   90.00
_cell.angle_gamma   90.00
#
_symmetry.space_group_name_H-M   'P 1'
#
loop_
_entity.id
_entity.type
_entity.pdbx_description
1 polymer ?
#
loop_
_entity_poly.entity_id
_entity_poly.type
_entity_poly.pdbx_seq_one_letter_code
_entity_poly.pdbx_strand_id
1 'polypeptide(L)'
;MPRDNREFSDLDNAAASFNVLFEQLDSEGKERVIVSERFRKFLEMLRQYLRLERLEREGAAPAPSMVFCSGEPDTADALNALSRLCGRHSFGTMVDDALFEALVRLNASAPLRPELLKAADDPATPAGGTIRHAIRFAKSLAAVLKNSAALKMYAKQQADGELSRLAPAAGSLSLRGSFFPRATPKGLAMELAARFELADPFASGRAFRYKNESFIPVELKSIRTPDQFFGYAEAKRVFEEHYAGFLAGRHNLPLLVSGLPGLGKTQMTIAYALAHNEFTLILPGPESLQAGLENLIEKLAASPQHKFIVFFDDIDTREMNWYHFRTHVGGSFALPANIMTVLASNYRFPPNITSRGRAFTFPFFDEIRCQEMIEDLFISRGMEHVSPELLSLIAADYVESYGQKLFDELSPRTLARYLELYLADQEKRRLMLEMSHGDVITKPDPQAFYAQNMTLLRALYGKEAIDEIREKELSGN
;
A
#
# COMPACT_ATOMS: atom_id res chain seq x y z
N MET A 1 -31.93 -16.16 40.26
CA MET A 1 -32.37 -14.89 39.69
C MET A 1 -33.56 -15.16 38.79
N PRO A 2 -34.62 -14.36 38.83
CA PRO A 2 -35.78 -14.52 37.95
C PRO A 2 -35.32 -14.38 36.47
N ARG A 3 -35.94 -15.12 35.55
CA ARG A 3 -35.63 -15.10 34.11
C ARG A 3 -35.65 -13.68 33.50
N ASP A 4 -36.51 -12.81 33.99
CA ASP A 4 -36.70 -11.43 33.49
C ASP A 4 -35.48 -10.52 33.64
N ASN A 5 -34.65 -10.70 34.66
CA ASN A 5 -33.44 -9.91 34.81
C ASN A 5 -32.29 -10.31 33.87
N ARG A 6 -32.33 -11.51 33.27
CA ARG A 6 -31.27 -11.97 32.34
C ARG A 6 -31.38 -11.31 30.96
N GLU A 7 -32.57 -11.07 30.45
CA GLU A 7 -32.78 -10.47 29.10
C GLU A 7 -32.23 -9.06 29.04
N PHE A 8 -32.48 -8.26 30.09
CA PHE A 8 -31.93 -6.89 30.21
C PHE A 8 -30.43 -6.90 30.43
N SER A 9 -29.93 -7.82 31.25
CA SER A 9 -28.49 -7.99 31.45
C SER A 9 -27.76 -8.34 30.14
N ASP A 10 -28.36 -9.20 29.32
CA ASP A 10 -27.79 -9.57 28.01
C ASP A 10 -27.82 -8.40 27.02
N LEU A 11 -28.89 -7.58 27.04
CA LEU A 11 -28.97 -6.39 26.19
C LEU A 11 -27.97 -5.30 26.65
N ASP A 12 -27.84 -5.08 27.95
CA ASP A 12 -26.86 -4.13 28.50
C ASP A 12 -25.43 -4.59 28.25
N ASN A 13 -25.15 -5.89 28.32
CA ASN A 13 -23.87 -6.47 27.94
C ASN A 13 -23.60 -6.32 26.42
N ALA A 14 -24.64 -6.47 25.58
CA ALA A 14 -24.54 -6.21 24.14
C ALA A 14 -24.26 -4.72 23.88
N ALA A 15 -24.96 -3.84 24.58
CA ALA A 15 -24.73 -2.40 24.47
C ALA A 15 -23.33 -1.97 24.92
N ALA A 16 -22.86 -2.50 26.05
CA ALA A 16 -21.49 -2.22 26.51
C ALA A 16 -20.44 -2.72 25.54
N SER A 17 -20.63 -3.93 24.98
CA SER A 17 -19.73 -4.48 23.95
C SER A 17 -19.83 -3.69 22.64
N PHE A 18 -21.01 -3.16 22.30
CA PHE A 18 -21.21 -2.29 21.15
C PHE A 18 -20.42 -1.00 21.30
N ASN A 19 -20.50 -0.33 22.44
CA ASN A 19 -19.78 0.91 22.67
C ASN A 19 -18.26 0.72 22.56
N VAL A 20 -17.73 -0.36 23.11
CA VAL A 20 -16.29 -0.69 22.99
C VAL A 20 -15.86 -0.88 21.53
N LEU A 21 -16.72 -1.47 20.68
CA LEU A 21 -16.41 -1.76 19.28
C LEU A 21 -16.62 -0.55 18.35
N PHE A 22 -17.63 0.27 18.63
CA PHE A 22 -18.20 1.18 17.65
C PHE A 22 -18.18 2.65 18.06
N GLU A 23 -17.98 2.96 19.35
CA GLU A 23 -17.90 4.32 19.86
C GLU A 23 -16.45 4.65 20.21
N GLN A 24 -15.56 4.62 19.22
CA GLN A 24 -14.21 5.13 19.39
C GLN A 24 -14.18 6.61 19.07
N LEU A 25 -13.63 7.42 19.99
CA LEU A 25 -13.32 8.81 19.76
C LEU A 25 -12.08 8.89 18.84
N ASP A 26 -12.11 9.81 17.87
CA ASP A 26 -10.92 10.12 17.10
C ASP A 26 -9.90 10.92 17.96
N SER A 27 -8.72 11.22 17.39
CA SER A 27 -7.67 11.98 18.07
C SER A 27 -8.10 13.42 18.46
N GLU A 28 -9.22 13.92 17.92
CA GLU A 28 -9.80 15.23 18.22
C GLU A 28 -10.98 15.14 19.20
N GLY A 29 -11.29 13.94 19.71
CA GLY A 29 -12.43 13.73 20.61
C GLY A 29 -13.79 13.68 19.92
N LYS A 30 -13.84 13.59 18.59
CA LYS A 30 -15.06 13.44 17.80
C LYS A 30 -15.46 11.99 17.67
N GLU A 31 -16.73 11.71 17.89
CA GLU A 31 -17.30 10.37 17.80
C GLU A 31 -17.20 9.85 16.34
N ARG A 32 -16.37 8.83 16.11
CA ARG A 32 -16.35 8.14 14.82
C ARG A 32 -17.51 7.18 14.72
N VAL A 33 -18.46 7.49 13.84
CA VAL A 33 -19.55 6.59 13.50
C VAL A 33 -19.01 5.43 12.64
N ILE A 34 -18.67 4.31 13.30
CA ILE A 34 -18.13 3.11 12.63
C ILE A 34 -19.26 2.22 12.08
N VAL A 35 -20.49 2.43 12.54
CA VAL A 35 -21.66 1.58 12.17
C VAL A 35 -22.68 2.39 11.39
N SER A 36 -23.36 1.73 10.44
CA SER A 36 -24.46 2.36 9.70
C SER A 36 -25.54 2.89 10.64
N GLU A 37 -26.05 4.09 10.37
CA GLU A 37 -27.14 4.73 11.13
C GLU A 37 -28.38 3.80 11.24
N ARG A 38 -28.60 2.99 10.23
CA ARG A 38 -29.68 1.99 10.20
C ARG A 38 -29.53 0.93 11.30
N PHE A 39 -28.31 0.43 11.53
CA PHE A 39 -28.06 -0.56 12.59
C PHE A 39 -28.16 0.05 13.98
N ARG A 40 -27.69 1.29 14.14
CA ARG A 40 -27.83 2.06 15.38
C ARG A 40 -29.31 2.27 15.73
N LYS A 41 -30.14 2.71 14.77
CA LYS A 41 -31.60 2.82 14.93
C LYS A 41 -32.24 1.48 15.27
N PHE A 42 -31.79 0.39 14.65
CA PHE A 42 -32.31 -0.94 14.98
C PHE A 42 -32.06 -1.32 16.44
N LEU A 43 -30.84 -1.12 16.96
CA LEU A 43 -30.51 -1.42 18.35
C LEU A 43 -31.30 -0.55 19.35
N GLU A 44 -31.49 0.72 19.03
CA GLU A 44 -32.29 1.62 19.84
C GLU A 44 -33.75 1.20 19.88
N MET A 45 -34.33 0.89 18.75
CA MET A 45 -35.69 0.37 18.66
C MET A 45 -35.86 -0.98 19.37
N LEU A 46 -34.87 -1.87 19.27
CA LEU A 46 -34.90 -3.13 20.01
C LEU A 46 -34.90 -2.90 21.52
N ARG A 47 -34.12 -1.94 22.02
CA ARG A 47 -34.17 -1.54 23.42
C ARG A 47 -35.53 -1.03 23.86
N GLN A 48 -36.14 -0.16 23.07
CA GLN A 48 -37.48 0.38 23.35
C GLN A 48 -38.53 -0.72 23.33
N TYR A 49 -38.46 -1.62 22.35
CA TYR A 49 -39.36 -2.78 22.26
C TYR A 49 -39.27 -3.67 23.53
N LEU A 50 -38.08 -4.03 23.96
CA LEU A 50 -37.91 -4.85 25.19
C LEU A 50 -38.39 -4.16 26.45
N ARG A 51 -38.31 -2.84 26.51
CA ARG A 51 -38.89 -2.04 27.61
C ARG A 51 -40.42 -2.11 27.59
N LEU A 52 -41.03 -1.97 26.41
CA LEU A 52 -42.50 -2.10 26.27
C LEU A 52 -42.97 -3.51 26.64
N GLU A 53 -42.33 -4.56 26.14
CA GLU A 53 -42.66 -5.96 26.45
C GLU A 53 -42.62 -6.21 27.98
N ARG A 54 -41.68 -5.58 28.67
CA ARG A 54 -41.60 -5.66 30.12
C ARG A 54 -42.75 -4.95 30.82
N LEU A 55 -43.04 -3.72 30.40
CA LEU A 55 -44.16 -2.93 30.98
C LEU A 55 -45.51 -3.61 30.80
N GLU A 56 -45.76 -4.21 29.61
CA GLU A 56 -46.97 -5.00 29.36
C GLU A 56 -47.08 -6.21 30.30
N ARG A 57 -45.99 -6.93 30.52
CA ARG A 57 -45.95 -8.07 31.46
C ARG A 57 -46.17 -7.63 32.93
N GLU A 58 -45.71 -6.43 33.31
CA GLU A 58 -45.87 -5.88 34.66
C GLU A 58 -47.21 -5.17 34.81
N GLY A 59 -48.04 -5.04 33.76
CA GLY A 59 -49.29 -4.32 33.76
C GLY A 59 -49.12 -2.80 33.96
N ALA A 60 -47.93 -2.25 33.66
CA ALA A 60 -47.63 -0.85 33.82
C ALA A 60 -47.84 -0.08 32.52
N ALA A 61 -48.34 1.17 32.62
CA ALA A 61 -48.52 2.01 31.44
C ALA A 61 -47.17 2.48 30.88
N PRO A 62 -47.00 2.47 29.53
CA PRO A 62 -45.81 2.98 28.90
C PRO A 62 -45.64 4.51 29.10
N ALA A 63 -44.37 4.96 29.19
CA ALA A 63 -44.12 6.38 29.30
C ALA A 63 -44.44 7.14 28.01
N PRO A 64 -44.91 8.37 28.05
CA PRO A 64 -45.29 9.16 26.86
C PRO A 64 -44.13 9.38 25.86
N SER A 65 -42.86 9.18 26.29
CA SER A 65 -41.65 9.33 25.46
C SER A 65 -41.36 8.08 24.58
N MET A 66 -42.10 6.99 24.76
CA MET A 66 -41.93 5.75 23.95
C MET A 66 -42.84 5.80 22.71
N VAL A 67 -42.45 6.60 21.71
CA VAL A 67 -43.20 6.70 20.44
C VAL A 67 -42.48 5.91 19.35
N PHE A 68 -43.13 4.88 18.81
CA PHE A 68 -42.58 4.10 17.69
C PHE A 68 -43.05 4.57 16.31
N CYS A 69 -44.29 5.00 16.20
CA CYS A 69 -44.92 5.62 15.02
C CYS A 69 -46.18 6.31 15.53
N SER A 70 -46.78 7.21 14.82
CA SER A 70 -47.90 8.06 15.16
C SER A 70 -49.12 7.37 15.86
N GLY A 71 -48.95 6.88 17.11
CA GLY A 71 -50.01 6.19 17.83
C GLY A 71 -49.60 5.79 19.25
N GLU A 72 -50.52 5.15 20.00
CA GLU A 72 -50.15 4.53 21.28
C GLU A 72 -49.05 3.47 21.06
N PRO A 73 -48.06 3.35 21.95
CA PRO A 73 -46.95 2.42 21.80
C PRO A 73 -47.51 0.97 21.93
N ASP A 74 -47.50 0.26 20.81
CA ASP A 74 -47.88 -1.16 20.70
C ASP A 74 -46.65 -2.01 20.32
N THR A 75 -46.53 -3.16 20.97
CA THR A 75 -45.46 -4.14 20.71
C THR A 75 -45.49 -4.65 19.29
N ALA A 76 -46.65 -4.81 18.68
CA ALA A 76 -46.81 -5.29 17.30
C ALA A 76 -46.26 -4.26 16.30
N ASP A 77 -46.52 -2.97 16.50
CA ASP A 77 -45.98 -1.90 15.65
C ASP A 77 -44.49 -1.78 15.80
N ALA A 78 -43.93 -1.96 16.99
CA ALA A 78 -42.49 -1.96 17.25
C ALA A 78 -41.80 -3.14 16.52
N LEU A 79 -42.36 -4.33 16.55
CA LEU A 79 -41.87 -5.51 15.84
C LEU A 79 -41.89 -5.33 14.31
N ASN A 80 -42.97 -4.75 13.79
CA ASN A 80 -43.09 -4.42 12.37
C ASN A 80 -42.03 -3.37 11.95
N ALA A 81 -41.80 -2.37 12.78
CA ALA A 81 -40.75 -1.38 12.52
C ALA A 81 -39.32 -1.96 12.56
N LEU A 82 -39.04 -2.84 13.52
CA LEU A 82 -37.76 -3.59 13.58
C LEU A 82 -37.60 -4.46 12.33
N SER A 83 -38.59 -5.16 11.90
CA SER A 83 -38.57 -6.00 10.70
C SER A 83 -38.33 -5.18 9.42
N ARG A 84 -38.94 -3.99 9.30
CA ARG A 84 -38.70 -3.07 8.18
C ARG A 84 -37.22 -2.56 8.15
N LEU A 85 -36.61 -2.38 9.29
CA LEU A 85 -35.21 -1.99 9.38
C LEU A 85 -34.25 -3.10 8.89
N CYS A 86 -34.65 -4.38 8.98
CA CYS A 86 -33.87 -5.47 8.37
C CYS A 86 -33.94 -5.44 6.83
N GLY A 87 -34.94 -4.81 6.24
CA GLY A 87 -35.15 -4.73 4.80
C GLY A 87 -35.45 -6.09 4.19
N ARG A 88 -34.77 -6.43 3.08
CA ARG A 88 -34.98 -7.74 2.39
C ARG A 88 -34.12 -8.87 2.99
N HIS A 89 -33.27 -8.57 3.99
CA HIS A 89 -32.34 -9.51 4.58
C HIS A 89 -32.89 -10.08 5.90
N SER A 90 -32.28 -11.18 6.36
CA SER A 90 -32.54 -11.63 7.72
C SER A 90 -31.85 -10.72 8.72
N PHE A 91 -32.33 -10.67 9.96
CA PHE A 91 -31.66 -9.96 11.04
C PHE A 91 -30.22 -10.45 11.24
N GLY A 92 -30.01 -11.77 11.15
CA GLY A 92 -28.67 -12.35 11.24
C GLY A 92 -27.70 -11.83 10.20
N THR A 93 -28.14 -11.72 8.94
CA THR A 93 -27.31 -11.13 7.87
C THR A 93 -26.99 -9.66 8.16
N MET A 94 -27.97 -8.88 8.61
CA MET A 94 -27.75 -7.48 8.95
C MET A 94 -26.75 -7.28 10.08
N VAL A 95 -26.76 -8.14 11.11
CA VAL A 95 -25.79 -8.12 12.22
C VAL A 95 -24.40 -8.49 11.73
N ASP A 96 -24.31 -9.56 10.93
CA ASP A 96 -23.03 -10.01 10.37
C ASP A 96 -22.41 -8.92 9.48
N ASP A 97 -23.18 -8.32 8.57
CA ASP A 97 -22.71 -7.27 7.68
C ASP A 97 -22.24 -6.04 8.46
N ALA A 98 -23.01 -5.60 9.47
CA ALA A 98 -22.64 -4.46 10.31
C ALA A 98 -21.36 -4.71 11.11
N LEU A 99 -21.20 -5.91 11.69
CA LEU A 99 -20.00 -6.27 12.45
C LEU A 99 -18.79 -6.40 11.54
N PHE A 100 -18.92 -7.03 10.38
CA PHE A 100 -17.83 -7.10 9.42
C PHE A 100 -17.44 -5.72 8.89
N GLU A 101 -18.40 -4.87 8.53
CA GLU A 101 -18.13 -3.51 8.08
C GLU A 101 -17.37 -2.71 9.15
N ALA A 102 -17.82 -2.80 10.41
CA ALA A 102 -17.15 -2.12 11.52
C ALA A 102 -15.72 -2.62 11.74
N LEU A 103 -15.51 -3.92 11.73
CA LEU A 103 -14.18 -4.52 11.91
C LEU A 103 -13.23 -4.19 10.75
N VAL A 104 -13.75 -4.12 9.51
CA VAL A 104 -12.98 -3.67 8.34
C VAL A 104 -12.59 -2.20 8.49
N ARG A 105 -13.51 -1.32 8.91
CA ARG A 105 -13.23 0.11 9.13
C ARG A 105 -12.24 0.34 10.28
N LEU A 106 -12.32 -0.43 11.36
CA LEU A 106 -11.33 -0.40 12.46
C LEU A 106 -9.94 -0.79 11.97
N ASN A 107 -9.82 -1.73 11.02
CA ASN A 107 -8.55 -2.08 10.41
C ASN A 107 -7.91 -0.93 9.60
N ALA A 108 -8.71 -0.06 9.02
CA ALA A 108 -8.20 1.12 8.32
C ALA A 108 -7.58 2.16 9.26
N SER A 109 -7.98 2.18 10.53
CA SER A 109 -7.49 3.14 11.54
C SER A 109 -6.33 2.61 12.37
N ALA A 110 -6.25 1.28 12.56
CA ALA A 110 -5.19 0.61 13.31
C ALA A 110 -4.94 -0.74 12.64
N PRO A 111 -3.78 -0.96 12.01
CA PRO A 111 -3.54 -2.17 11.23
C PRO A 111 -3.63 -3.41 12.13
N LEU A 112 -4.76 -4.11 12.03
CA LEU A 112 -5.01 -5.37 12.71
C LEU A 112 -4.36 -6.57 11.99
N ARG A 113 -3.91 -6.37 10.75
CA ARG A 113 -3.47 -7.41 9.82
C ARG A 113 -2.31 -8.30 10.28
N PRO A 114 -1.15 -7.76 10.69
CA PRO A 114 0.00 -8.61 10.98
C PRO A 114 -0.23 -9.50 12.20
N GLU A 115 -1.16 -9.11 13.06
CA GLU A 115 -1.38 -9.73 14.37
C GLU A 115 -2.67 -10.55 14.46
N LEU A 116 -3.58 -10.44 13.44
CA LEU A 116 -4.90 -11.06 13.53
C LEU A 116 -4.87 -12.56 13.83
N LEU A 117 -4.02 -13.32 13.15
CA LEU A 117 -3.92 -14.77 13.36
C LEU A 117 -3.24 -15.10 14.70
N LYS A 118 -2.24 -14.31 15.12
CA LYS A 118 -1.59 -14.45 16.42
C LYS A 118 -2.51 -13.98 17.55
N ALA A 119 -3.24 -12.89 17.32
CA ALA A 119 -4.15 -12.27 18.26
C ALA A 119 -5.40 -13.11 18.54
N ALA A 120 -5.78 -14.02 17.65
CA ALA A 120 -6.90 -14.92 17.87
C ALA A 120 -6.67 -15.81 19.12
N ASP A 121 -5.44 -16.17 19.37
CA ASP A 121 -5.05 -17.05 20.49
C ASP A 121 -4.66 -16.25 21.75
N ASP A 122 -4.33 -14.95 21.64
CA ASP A 122 -3.96 -14.09 22.77
C ASP A 122 -4.99 -12.97 23.03
N PRO A 123 -5.77 -13.10 24.14
CA PRO A 123 -6.77 -12.08 24.50
C PRO A 123 -6.17 -10.74 24.95
N ALA A 124 -4.89 -10.67 25.30
CA ALA A 124 -4.23 -9.48 25.80
C ALA A 124 -3.87 -8.51 24.67
N THR A 125 -3.87 -8.97 23.41
CA THR A 125 -3.62 -8.11 22.26
C THR A 125 -4.85 -7.24 21.92
N PRO A 126 -4.68 -5.99 21.44
CA PRO A 126 -5.79 -5.13 21.03
C PRO A 126 -6.71 -5.80 20.00
N ALA A 127 -6.11 -6.50 19.02
CA ALA A 127 -6.85 -7.23 18.00
C ALA A 127 -7.65 -8.40 18.56
N GLY A 128 -7.06 -9.18 19.46
CA GLY A 128 -7.74 -10.28 20.17
C GLY A 128 -8.88 -9.78 21.05
N GLY A 129 -8.71 -8.63 21.72
CA GLY A 129 -9.76 -7.93 22.45
C GLY A 129 -10.94 -7.58 21.56
N THR A 130 -10.69 -6.93 20.43
CA THR A 130 -11.71 -6.52 19.44
C THR A 130 -12.50 -7.71 18.90
N ILE A 131 -11.82 -8.80 18.51
CA ILE A 131 -12.46 -10.04 18.03
C ILE A 131 -13.38 -10.63 19.10
N ARG A 132 -12.94 -10.70 20.35
CA ARG A 132 -13.75 -11.23 21.45
C ARG A 132 -14.95 -10.36 21.79
N HIS A 133 -14.81 -9.04 21.71
CA HIS A 133 -15.93 -8.12 21.89
C HIS A 133 -16.99 -8.29 20.80
N ALA A 134 -16.60 -8.44 19.52
CA ALA A 134 -17.52 -8.69 18.43
C ALA A 134 -18.31 -10.00 18.61
N ILE A 135 -17.62 -11.08 18.98
CA ILE A 135 -18.26 -12.38 19.27
C ILE A 135 -19.20 -12.28 20.49
N ARG A 136 -18.76 -11.59 21.55
CA ARG A 136 -19.57 -11.39 22.77
C ARG A 136 -20.83 -10.60 22.47
N PHE A 137 -20.72 -9.50 21.72
CA PHE A 137 -21.85 -8.70 21.27
C PHE A 137 -22.88 -9.55 20.53
N ALA A 138 -22.44 -10.32 19.52
CA ALA A 138 -23.34 -11.16 18.73
C ALA A 138 -23.99 -12.27 19.56
N LYS A 139 -23.27 -12.87 20.50
CA LYS A 139 -23.82 -13.88 21.42
C LYS A 139 -24.85 -13.29 22.38
N SER A 140 -24.60 -12.12 22.94
CA SER A 140 -25.54 -11.44 23.83
C SER A 140 -26.80 -11.05 23.06
N LEU A 141 -26.67 -10.55 21.84
CA LEU A 141 -27.80 -10.21 20.99
C LEU A 141 -28.63 -11.45 20.60
N ALA A 142 -27.94 -12.57 20.31
CA ALA A 142 -28.59 -13.85 20.04
C ALA A 142 -29.37 -14.38 21.27
N ALA A 143 -28.84 -14.19 22.48
CA ALA A 143 -29.51 -14.54 23.72
C ALA A 143 -30.77 -13.73 23.94
N VAL A 144 -30.74 -12.40 23.70
CA VAL A 144 -31.92 -11.54 23.76
C VAL A 144 -33.03 -12.06 22.84
N LEU A 145 -32.72 -12.29 21.56
CA LEU A 145 -33.72 -12.79 20.60
C LEU A 145 -34.23 -14.19 20.94
N LYS A 146 -33.39 -15.02 21.51
CA LYS A 146 -33.79 -16.39 21.93
C LYS A 146 -34.69 -16.36 23.16
N ASN A 147 -34.56 -15.40 24.05
CA ASN A 147 -35.26 -15.35 25.32
C ASN A 147 -36.60 -14.57 25.23
N SER A 148 -36.75 -13.62 24.33
CA SER A 148 -38.01 -12.93 24.12
C SER A 148 -39.08 -13.85 23.53
N ALA A 149 -40.19 -14.04 24.23
CA ALA A 149 -41.32 -14.86 23.80
C ALA A 149 -42.04 -14.24 22.60
N ALA A 150 -42.17 -12.91 22.60
CA ALA A 150 -42.88 -12.20 21.52
C ALA A 150 -42.04 -12.16 20.23
N LEU A 151 -40.72 -11.97 20.31
CA LEU A 151 -39.83 -12.08 19.14
C LEU A 151 -39.86 -13.47 18.53
N LYS A 152 -39.93 -14.53 19.34
CA LYS A 152 -40.07 -15.90 18.84
C LYS A 152 -41.43 -16.11 18.14
N MET A 153 -42.49 -15.62 18.72
CA MET A 153 -43.84 -15.73 18.13
C MET A 153 -43.91 -14.97 16.81
N TYR A 154 -43.38 -13.76 16.75
CA TYR A 154 -43.27 -12.97 15.54
C TYR A 154 -42.43 -13.64 14.44
N ALA A 155 -41.28 -14.18 14.79
CA ALA A 155 -40.44 -14.92 13.86
C ALA A 155 -41.14 -16.20 13.31
N LYS A 156 -41.97 -16.85 14.13
CA LYS A 156 -42.77 -17.98 13.71
C LYS A 156 -43.91 -17.56 12.74
N GLN A 157 -44.65 -16.50 13.04
CA GLN A 157 -45.68 -15.93 12.16
C GLN A 157 -45.13 -15.49 10.82
N GLN A 158 -43.92 -14.93 10.79
CA GLN A 158 -43.21 -14.61 9.54
C GLN A 158 -42.87 -15.88 8.72
N ALA A 159 -42.41 -16.93 9.38
CA ALA A 159 -42.07 -18.20 8.73
C ALA A 159 -43.30 -18.93 8.17
N ASP A 160 -44.43 -18.82 8.85
CA ASP A 160 -45.73 -19.41 8.45
C ASP A 160 -46.42 -18.61 7.34
N GLY A 161 -45.84 -17.48 6.87
CA GLY A 161 -46.34 -16.68 5.76
C GLY A 161 -47.53 -15.78 6.07
N GLU A 162 -48.01 -15.74 7.30
CA GLU A 162 -49.14 -14.90 7.72
C GLU A 162 -48.85 -13.42 7.60
N LEU A 163 -47.64 -12.99 7.96
CA LEU A 163 -47.16 -11.59 7.88
C LEU A 163 -46.71 -11.19 6.48
N SER A 164 -46.36 -12.13 5.62
CA SER A 164 -45.88 -11.85 4.26
C SER A 164 -46.95 -11.16 3.39
N ARG A 165 -48.25 -11.36 3.72
CA ARG A 165 -49.38 -10.70 3.03
C ARG A 165 -49.57 -9.24 3.49
N LEU A 166 -49.15 -8.90 4.72
CA LEU A 166 -49.34 -7.57 5.33
C LEU A 166 -48.13 -6.66 5.18
N ALA A 167 -46.94 -7.24 5.09
CA ALA A 167 -45.68 -6.49 4.96
C ALA A 167 -44.68 -7.18 4.01
N PRO A 168 -44.91 -7.14 2.69
CA PRO A 168 -44.10 -7.88 1.71
C PRO A 168 -42.65 -7.45 1.63
N ALA A 169 -42.24 -6.33 2.27
CA ALA A 169 -40.89 -5.82 2.32
C ALA A 169 -40.19 -6.01 3.69
N ALA A 170 -40.83 -6.72 4.62
CA ALA A 170 -40.29 -6.93 5.96
C ALA A 170 -39.29 -8.08 5.98
N GLY A 171 -38.08 -7.81 6.56
CA GLY A 171 -37.02 -8.80 6.75
C GLY A 171 -37.33 -9.75 7.90
N SER A 172 -36.71 -10.92 7.90
CA SER A 172 -36.85 -11.91 8.98
C SER A 172 -36.04 -11.54 10.22
N LEU A 173 -36.66 -11.56 11.40
CA LEU A 173 -35.96 -11.41 12.70
C LEU A 173 -35.20 -12.67 13.13
N SER A 174 -34.83 -13.53 12.19
CA SER A 174 -34.10 -14.76 12.45
C SER A 174 -32.59 -14.59 12.45
N LEU A 175 -31.92 -15.23 13.39
CA LEU A 175 -30.44 -15.40 13.41
C LEU A 175 -30.00 -16.71 12.72
N ARG A 176 -30.90 -17.39 12.05
CA ARG A 176 -30.60 -18.62 11.34
C ARG A 176 -29.60 -18.34 10.21
N GLY A 177 -28.44 -18.99 10.26
CA GLY A 177 -27.38 -18.76 9.28
C GLY A 177 -26.38 -17.69 9.63
N SER A 178 -26.62 -16.88 10.68
CA SER A 178 -25.64 -15.87 11.13
C SER A 178 -24.31 -16.49 11.57
N PHE A 179 -23.22 -15.84 11.18
CA PHE A 179 -21.84 -16.28 11.43
C PHE A 179 -21.38 -15.97 12.85
N PHE A 180 -21.51 -14.72 13.30
CA PHE A 180 -20.91 -14.25 14.55
C PHE A 180 -21.35 -14.97 15.82
N PRO A 181 -22.63 -15.34 16.03
CA PRO A 181 -23.04 -16.05 17.23
C PRO A 181 -22.39 -17.43 17.40
N ARG A 182 -21.91 -18.01 16.28
CA ARG A 182 -21.26 -19.32 16.23
C ARG A 182 -19.75 -19.24 16.05
N ALA A 183 -19.23 -18.04 15.78
CA ALA A 183 -17.81 -17.83 15.50
C ALA A 183 -16.92 -18.19 16.68
N THR A 184 -15.81 -18.80 16.37
CA THR A 184 -14.66 -18.89 17.28
C THR A 184 -13.71 -17.73 17.00
N PRO A 185 -12.86 -17.30 17.95
CA PRO A 185 -11.88 -16.25 17.71
C PRO A 185 -11.00 -16.53 16.49
N LYS A 186 -10.51 -17.75 16.34
CA LYS A 186 -9.70 -18.18 15.21
C LYS A 186 -10.48 -18.16 13.88
N GLY A 187 -11.70 -18.67 13.87
CA GLY A 187 -12.55 -18.64 12.67
C GLY A 187 -12.90 -17.22 12.22
N LEU A 188 -13.18 -16.32 13.18
CA LEU A 188 -13.43 -14.91 12.88
C LEU A 188 -12.15 -14.22 12.37
N ALA A 189 -10.99 -14.49 12.95
CA ALA A 189 -9.72 -13.94 12.48
C ALA A 189 -9.41 -14.38 11.03
N MET A 190 -9.66 -15.64 10.69
CA MET A 190 -9.49 -16.14 9.32
C MET A 190 -10.46 -15.47 8.33
N GLU A 191 -11.74 -15.34 8.70
CA GLU A 191 -12.75 -14.69 7.84
C GLU A 191 -12.45 -13.20 7.65
N LEU A 192 -11.99 -12.50 8.70
CA LEU A 192 -11.55 -11.12 8.60
C LEU A 192 -10.31 -10.97 7.71
N ALA A 193 -9.33 -11.88 7.84
CA ALA A 193 -8.14 -11.84 6.99
C ALA A 193 -8.53 -11.97 5.51
N ALA A 194 -9.41 -12.91 5.17
CA ALA A 194 -9.92 -13.07 3.81
C ALA A 194 -10.67 -11.82 3.31
N ARG A 195 -11.51 -11.21 4.15
CA ARG A 195 -12.25 -9.99 3.78
C ARG A 195 -11.34 -8.78 3.65
N PHE A 196 -10.28 -8.68 4.45
CA PHE A 196 -9.27 -7.64 4.31
C PHE A 196 -8.48 -7.79 3.02
N GLU A 197 -8.18 -9.02 2.61
CA GLU A 197 -7.54 -9.28 1.31
C GLU A 197 -8.43 -8.85 0.14
N LEU A 198 -9.74 -9.11 0.22
CA LEU A 198 -10.70 -8.68 -0.78
C LEU A 198 -10.95 -7.15 -0.76
N ALA A 199 -10.86 -6.52 0.40
CA ALA A 199 -11.11 -5.08 0.56
C ALA A 199 -9.86 -4.23 0.28
N ASP A 200 -8.66 -4.82 0.30
CA ASP A 200 -7.41 -4.13 0.06
C ASP A 200 -6.94 -4.30 -1.39
N PRO A 201 -7.03 -3.27 -2.22
CA PRO A 201 -6.63 -3.35 -3.61
C PRO A 201 -5.13 -3.68 -3.79
N PHE A 202 -4.32 -3.54 -2.72
CA PHE A 202 -2.87 -3.77 -2.74
C PHE A 202 -2.45 -5.14 -2.18
N ALA A 203 -3.40 -5.95 -1.70
CA ALA A 203 -3.10 -7.30 -1.17
C ALA A 203 -2.57 -8.26 -2.24
N SER A 204 -2.93 -8.05 -3.50
CA SER A 204 -2.63 -8.97 -4.62
C SER A 204 -1.20 -8.86 -5.15
N GLY A 205 -0.37 -7.92 -4.67
CA GLY A 205 0.98 -7.74 -5.19
C GLY A 205 1.77 -6.65 -4.51
N ARG A 206 3.01 -6.46 -4.96
CA ARG A 206 3.93 -5.43 -4.45
C ARG A 206 4.18 -4.29 -5.43
N ALA A 207 3.75 -4.44 -6.69
CA ALA A 207 3.87 -3.42 -7.73
C ALA A 207 2.56 -3.30 -8.50
N PHE A 208 2.11 -2.09 -8.74
CA PHE A 208 0.87 -1.78 -9.42
C PHE A 208 1.07 -0.68 -10.44
N ARG A 209 0.46 -0.84 -11.60
CA ARG A 209 0.30 0.25 -12.57
C ARG A 209 -0.98 1.01 -12.25
N TYR A 210 -0.88 2.35 -12.16
CA TYR A 210 -2.05 3.19 -12.03
C TYR A 210 -2.49 3.68 -13.41
N LYS A 211 -3.69 3.29 -13.82
CA LYS A 211 -4.27 3.69 -15.11
C LYS A 211 -5.80 3.74 -14.99
N ASN A 212 -6.42 4.74 -15.59
CA ASN A 212 -7.88 4.93 -15.57
C ASN A 212 -8.44 4.83 -14.14
N GLU A 213 -7.78 5.50 -13.20
CA GLU A 213 -8.15 5.52 -11.77
C GLU A 213 -8.15 4.16 -11.05
N SER A 214 -7.56 3.15 -11.64
CA SER A 214 -7.49 1.79 -11.10
C SER A 214 -6.05 1.34 -10.90
N PHE A 215 -5.83 0.50 -9.87
CA PHE A 215 -4.56 -0.14 -9.58
C PHE A 215 -4.56 -1.55 -10.18
N ILE A 216 -3.65 -1.79 -11.11
CA ILE A 216 -3.52 -3.08 -11.81
C ILE A 216 -2.22 -3.73 -11.36
N PRO A 217 -2.24 -4.93 -10.74
CA PRO A 217 -1.03 -5.63 -10.33
C PRO A 217 -0.09 -5.83 -11.51
N VAL A 218 1.20 -5.65 -11.29
CA VAL A 218 2.25 -5.83 -12.30
C VAL A 218 3.30 -6.79 -11.77
N GLU A 219 3.57 -7.84 -12.53
CA GLU A 219 4.71 -8.69 -12.31
C GLU A 219 5.95 -8.08 -12.94
N LEU A 220 6.90 -7.66 -12.11
CA LEU A 220 8.16 -7.08 -12.56
C LEU A 220 9.18 -8.20 -12.79
N LYS A 221 9.55 -8.40 -14.05
CA LYS A 221 10.53 -9.43 -14.44
C LYS A 221 11.95 -8.87 -14.38
N SER A 222 12.90 -9.70 -13.99
CA SER A 222 14.36 -9.44 -14.06
C SER A 222 14.80 -8.18 -13.31
N ILE A 223 14.23 -7.92 -12.12
CA ILE A 223 14.70 -6.84 -11.25
C ILE A 223 15.93 -7.32 -10.49
N ARG A 224 16.98 -6.51 -10.56
CA ARG A 224 18.21 -6.70 -9.78
C ARG A 224 17.94 -6.36 -8.30
N THR A 225 18.68 -7.02 -7.41
CA THR A 225 18.73 -6.61 -6.01
C THR A 225 19.73 -5.45 -5.83
N PRO A 226 19.63 -4.63 -4.75
CA PRO A 226 20.53 -3.48 -4.55
C PRO A 226 22.02 -3.82 -4.58
N ASP A 227 22.42 -5.02 -4.15
CA ASP A 227 23.78 -5.52 -4.17
C ASP A 227 24.33 -5.81 -5.58
N GLN A 228 23.43 -6.02 -6.55
CA GLN A 228 23.80 -6.28 -7.94
C GLN A 228 24.05 -5.03 -8.80
N PHE A 229 24.05 -3.84 -8.19
CA PHE A 229 24.46 -2.61 -8.85
C PHE A 229 25.93 -2.31 -8.53
N PHE A 230 26.77 -2.39 -9.52
CA PHE A 230 28.21 -2.22 -9.40
C PHE A 230 28.66 -0.81 -9.84
N GLY A 231 29.74 -0.29 -9.25
CA GLY A 231 30.35 0.98 -9.63
C GLY A 231 29.57 2.25 -9.27
N TYR A 232 28.54 2.17 -8.45
CA TYR A 232 27.71 3.31 -8.06
C TYR A 232 27.54 3.44 -6.54
N ALA A 233 28.66 3.43 -5.81
CA ALA A 233 28.66 3.48 -4.34
C ALA A 233 27.88 4.70 -3.79
N GLU A 234 28.05 5.89 -4.38
CA GLU A 234 27.31 7.09 -3.97
C GLU A 234 25.81 6.98 -4.25
N ALA A 235 25.43 6.49 -5.44
CA ALA A 235 24.01 6.27 -5.76
C ALA A 235 23.36 5.28 -4.79
N LYS A 236 24.03 4.15 -4.53
CA LYS A 236 23.55 3.16 -3.53
C LYS A 236 23.33 3.82 -2.17
N ARG A 237 24.31 4.59 -1.67
CA ARG A 237 24.19 5.29 -0.40
C ARG A 237 23.03 6.27 -0.37
N VAL A 238 22.84 7.06 -1.44
CA VAL A 238 21.73 8.03 -1.53
C VAL A 238 20.38 7.33 -1.49
N PHE A 239 20.22 6.24 -2.26
CA PHE A 239 18.98 5.47 -2.28
C PHE A 239 18.71 4.80 -0.94
N GLU A 240 19.70 4.10 -0.37
CA GLU A 240 19.60 3.44 0.93
C GLU A 240 19.17 4.41 2.03
N GLU A 241 19.86 5.52 2.18
CA GLU A 241 19.54 6.53 3.19
C GLU A 241 18.14 7.11 3.01
N HIS A 242 17.72 7.33 1.75
CA HIS A 242 16.44 7.96 1.46
C HIS A 242 15.26 7.00 1.72
N TYR A 243 15.36 5.77 1.24
CA TYR A 243 14.33 4.75 1.45
C TYR A 243 14.25 4.33 2.93
N ALA A 244 15.39 4.13 3.61
CA ALA A 244 15.41 3.86 5.04
C ALA A 244 14.87 5.04 5.86
N GLY A 245 15.11 6.27 5.43
CA GLY A 245 14.53 7.47 6.04
C GLY A 245 13.01 7.51 5.97
N PHE A 246 12.45 7.19 4.81
CA PHE A 246 11.01 7.08 4.60
C PHE A 246 10.39 5.91 5.38
N LEU A 247 11.05 4.75 5.38
CA LEU A 247 10.61 3.59 6.14
C LEU A 247 10.50 3.90 7.63
N ALA A 248 11.50 4.59 8.17
CA ALA A 248 11.54 5.03 9.56
C ALA A 248 10.59 6.21 9.88
N GLY A 249 9.85 6.73 8.89
CA GLY A 249 8.94 7.86 9.07
C GLY A 249 9.62 9.21 9.33
N ARG A 250 10.93 9.33 9.04
CA ARG A 250 11.69 10.59 9.25
C ARG A 250 11.34 11.67 8.23
N HIS A 251 10.98 11.27 7.01
CA HIS A 251 10.56 12.16 5.93
C HIS A 251 9.79 11.38 4.86
N ASN A 252 9.10 12.12 4.01
CA ASN A 252 8.47 11.64 2.77
C ASN A 252 8.81 12.58 1.60
N LEU A 253 9.99 13.19 1.64
CA LEU A 253 10.48 14.09 0.59
C LEU A 253 10.60 13.35 -0.75
N PRO A 254 10.29 14.00 -1.88
CA PRO A 254 10.53 13.45 -3.20
C PRO A 254 12.01 13.12 -3.44
N LEU A 255 12.30 11.99 -4.11
CA LEU A 255 13.62 11.68 -4.65
C LEU A 255 13.63 12.01 -6.16
N LEU A 256 14.50 12.92 -6.56
CA LEU A 256 14.62 13.42 -7.93
C LEU A 256 15.89 12.88 -8.55
N VAL A 257 15.75 11.92 -9.47
CA VAL A 257 16.87 11.18 -10.06
C VAL A 257 17.05 11.60 -11.50
N SER A 258 18.21 12.17 -11.84
CA SER A 258 18.56 12.57 -13.20
C SER A 258 19.82 11.86 -13.71
N GLY A 259 20.04 11.86 -15.02
CA GLY A 259 21.22 11.30 -15.64
C GLY A 259 20.96 10.74 -17.03
N LEU A 260 22.01 10.46 -17.79
CA LEU A 260 21.90 9.93 -19.16
C LEU A 260 21.13 8.60 -19.21
N PRO A 261 20.59 8.22 -20.37
CA PRO A 261 19.99 6.91 -20.58
C PRO A 261 20.98 5.78 -20.28
N GLY A 262 20.47 4.61 -19.88
CA GLY A 262 21.28 3.42 -19.64
C GLY A 262 22.03 3.36 -18.30
N LEU A 263 22.06 4.44 -17.49
CA LEU A 263 22.76 4.50 -16.20
C LEU A 263 22.12 3.71 -15.06
N GLY A 264 20.92 3.15 -15.25
CA GLY A 264 20.28 2.29 -14.24
C GLY A 264 19.28 2.98 -13.32
N LYS A 265 18.88 4.23 -13.59
CA LYS A 265 17.90 5.00 -12.78
C LYS A 265 16.64 4.21 -12.43
N THR A 266 15.95 3.70 -13.45
CA THR A 266 14.72 2.91 -13.32
C THR A 266 14.95 1.64 -12.50
N GLN A 267 15.99 0.88 -12.85
CA GLN A 267 16.29 -0.39 -12.21
C GLN A 267 16.65 -0.22 -10.74
N MET A 268 17.45 0.80 -10.40
CA MET A 268 17.85 1.10 -9.02
C MET A 268 16.63 1.55 -8.20
N THR A 269 15.79 2.44 -8.74
CA THR A 269 14.57 2.88 -8.05
C THR A 269 13.66 1.70 -7.70
N ILE A 270 13.41 0.81 -8.66
CA ILE A 270 12.56 -0.37 -8.44
C ILE A 270 13.23 -1.35 -7.48
N ALA A 271 14.53 -1.59 -7.61
CA ALA A 271 15.26 -2.51 -6.74
C ALA A 271 15.18 -2.12 -5.27
N TYR A 272 15.41 -0.84 -4.96
CA TYR A 272 15.32 -0.35 -3.59
C TYR A 272 13.87 -0.33 -3.07
N ALA A 273 12.88 -0.03 -3.92
CA ALA A 273 11.47 -0.13 -3.53
C ALA A 273 11.08 -1.58 -3.18
N LEU A 274 11.58 -2.57 -3.92
CA LEU A 274 11.26 -3.98 -3.69
C LEU A 274 12.15 -4.67 -2.67
N ALA A 275 13.29 -4.09 -2.29
CA ALA A 275 14.16 -4.62 -1.24
C ALA A 275 13.47 -4.61 0.14
N HIS A 276 12.56 -3.70 0.38
CA HIS A 276 11.79 -3.58 1.62
C HIS A 276 10.38 -4.14 1.42
N ASN A 277 10.00 -5.12 2.24
CA ASN A 277 8.68 -5.77 2.13
C ASN A 277 7.51 -4.85 2.49
N GLU A 278 7.78 -3.78 3.21
CA GLU A 278 6.81 -2.79 3.66
C GLU A 278 6.36 -1.84 2.56
N PHE A 279 7.10 -1.77 1.44
CA PHE A 279 6.76 -0.86 0.35
C PHE A 279 5.87 -1.53 -0.70
N THR A 280 4.92 -0.74 -1.16
CA THR A 280 4.11 -1.01 -2.35
C THR A 280 4.50 -0.02 -3.43
N LEU A 281 4.97 -0.52 -4.56
CA LEU A 281 5.42 0.29 -5.69
C LEU A 281 4.22 0.64 -6.59
N ILE A 282 4.01 1.92 -6.84
CA ILE A 282 2.99 2.43 -7.76
C ILE A 282 3.68 3.03 -8.97
N LEU A 283 3.28 2.59 -10.17
CA LEU A 283 3.81 3.02 -11.46
C LEU A 283 2.71 3.75 -12.24
N PRO A 284 2.47 5.04 -11.99
CA PRO A 284 1.55 5.83 -12.79
C PRO A 284 2.17 6.19 -14.14
N GLY A 285 1.32 6.44 -15.13
CA GLY A 285 1.80 7.03 -16.38
C GLY A 285 2.20 8.50 -16.18
N PRO A 286 3.06 9.06 -17.06
CA PRO A 286 3.51 10.45 -16.96
C PRO A 286 2.35 11.47 -17.05
N GLU A 287 1.24 11.10 -17.68
CA GLU A 287 0.01 11.89 -17.73
C GLU A 287 -0.57 12.17 -16.33
N SER A 288 -0.35 11.29 -15.38
CA SER A 288 -0.84 11.44 -14.00
C SER A 288 -0.17 12.59 -13.24
N LEU A 289 1.04 13.03 -13.65
CA LEU A 289 1.69 14.21 -13.10
C LEU A 289 1.06 15.52 -13.59
N GLN A 290 0.43 15.50 -14.78
CA GLN A 290 -0.20 16.67 -15.39
C GLN A 290 -1.66 16.80 -15.00
N ALA A 291 -2.37 15.66 -14.85
CA ALA A 291 -3.78 15.63 -14.48
C ALA A 291 -4.07 14.36 -13.67
N GLY A 292 -4.68 14.51 -12.50
CA GLY A 292 -5.08 13.37 -11.67
C GLY A 292 -4.11 12.96 -10.56
N LEU A 293 -3.04 13.72 -10.31
CA LEU A 293 -2.12 13.47 -9.19
C LEU A 293 -2.85 13.54 -7.84
N GLU A 294 -3.77 14.49 -7.69
CA GLU A 294 -4.58 14.65 -6.48
C GLU A 294 -5.41 13.38 -6.20
N ASN A 295 -6.15 12.90 -7.19
CA ASN A 295 -6.95 11.68 -7.07
C ASN A 295 -6.10 10.44 -6.74
N LEU A 296 -4.90 10.32 -7.33
CA LEU A 296 -3.96 9.26 -7.00
C LEU A 296 -3.53 9.36 -5.53
N ILE A 297 -3.13 10.56 -5.06
CA ILE A 297 -2.70 10.78 -3.68
C ILE A 297 -3.83 10.48 -2.70
N GLU A 298 -5.06 10.93 -2.95
CA GLU A 298 -6.22 10.66 -2.11
C GLU A 298 -6.51 9.16 -1.99
N LYS A 299 -6.49 8.42 -3.10
CA LYS A 299 -6.69 6.96 -3.10
C LYS A 299 -5.62 6.22 -2.30
N LEU A 300 -4.35 6.64 -2.40
CA LEU A 300 -3.26 6.04 -1.64
C LEU A 300 -3.30 6.43 -0.15
N ALA A 301 -3.69 7.67 0.16
CA ALA A 301 -3.86 8.15 1.52
C ALA A 301 -4.96 7.39 2.28
N ALA A 302 -5.99 6.92 1.56
CA ALA A 302 -7.06 6.09 2.13
C ALA A 302 -6.59 4.70 2.62
N SER A 303 -5.35 4.30 2.31
CA SER A 303 -4.74 3.03 2.72
C SER A 303 -3.49 3.24 3.59
N PRO A 304 -3.61 3.82 4.79
CA PRO A 304 -2.47 4.23 5.64
C PRO A 304 -1.65 3.03 6.17
N GLN A 305 -2.19 1.81 6.07
CA GLN A 305 -1.49 0.57 6.43
C GLN A 305 -0.35 0.21 5.44
N HIS A 306 -0.35 0.80 4.24
CA HIS A 306 0.70 0.63 3.24
C HIS A 306 1.62 1.85 3.18
N LYS A 307 2.89 1.60 2.90
CA LYS A 307 3.85 2.65 2.51
C LYS A 307 4.06 2.58 0.99
N PHE A 308 3.73 3.66 0.32
CA PHE A 308 3.75 3.73 -1.14
C PHE A 308 4.98 4.45 -1.66
N ILE A 309 5.66 3.81 -2.61
CA ILE A 309 6.64 4.46 -3.49
C ILE A 309 5.95 4.74 -4.81
N VAL A 310 5.65 5.99 -5.09
CA VAL A 310 5.03 6.42 -6.36
C VAL A 310 6.15 6.82 -7.31
N PHE A 311 6.41 5.99 -8.31
CA PHE A 311 7.53 6.15 -9.21
C PHE A 311 7.09 6.62 -10.60
N PHE A 312 7.50 7.82 -10.96
CA PHE A 312 7.34 8.39 -12.28
C PHE A 312 8.64 8.25 -13.05
N ASP A 313 8.64 7.40 -14.05
CA ASP A 313 9.81 7.10 -14.88
C ASP A 313 9.80 7.89 -16.20
N ASP A 314 10.98 8.12 -16.73
CA ASP A 314 11.25 8.73 -18.04
C ASP A 314 10.54 10.08 -18.28
N ILE A 315 10.56 10.95 -17.26
CA ILE A 315 9.92 12.27 -17.32
C ILE A 315 10.74 13.20 -18.20
N ASP A 316 10.08 13.85 -19.19
CA ASP A 316 10.68 15.00 -19.85
C ASP A 316 10.46 16.27 -19.03
N THR A 317 11.49 16.67 -18.27
CA THR A 317 11.40 17.82 -17.38
C THR A 317 11.23 19.17 -18.10
N ARG A 318 11.48 19.23 -19.39
CA ARG A 318 11.39 20.46 -20.22
C ARG A 318 9.95 20.73 -20.66
N GLU A 319 9.16 19.65 -20.89
CA GLU A 319 7.77 19.72 -21.36
C GLU A 319 6.75 19.67 -20.22
N MET A 320 7.22 19.38 -19.01
CA MET A 320 6.36 19.17 -17.86
C MET A 320 5.78 20.45 -17.28
N ASN A 321 4.47 20.50 -17.11
CA ASN A 321 3.84 21.52 -16.27
C ASN A 321 3.96 21.15 -14.79
N TRP A 322 4.94 21.75 -14.10
CA TRP A 322 5.25 21.48 -12.72
C TRP A 322 4.25 22.07 -11.70
N TYR A 323 3.19 22.72 -12.14
CA TYR A 323 2.22 23.37 -11.24
C TYR A 323 1.56 22.37 -10.30
N HIS A 324 1.00 21.29 -10.84
CA HIS A 324 0.34 20.24 -10.04
C HIS A 324 1.32 19.55 -9.06
N PHE A 325 2.51 19.22 -9.53
CA PHE A 325 3.53 18.64 -8.66
C PHE A 325 3.90 19.57 -7.50
N ARG A 326 4.13 20.86 -7.79
CA ARG A 326 4.46 21.85 -6.75
C ARG A 326 3.34 22.02 -5.73
N THR A 327 2.10 21.93 -6.15
CA THR A 327 0.94 22.11 -5.28
C THR A 327 0.73 20.91 -4.37
N HIS A 328 0.80 19.69 -4.90
CA HIS A 328 0.42 18.47 -4.20
C HIS A 328 1.58 17.69 -3.59
N VAL A 329 2.81 17.88 -4.04
CA VAL A 329 3.96 17.08 -3.58
C VAL A 329 4.99 17.90 -2.81
N GLY A 330 5.17 19.16 -3.13
CA GLY A 330 6.20 19.99 -2.50
C GLY A 330 5.70 21.38 -2.08
N GLY A 331 4.37 21.58 -2.02
CA GLY A 331 3.74 22.88 -1.77
C GLY A 331 3.19 23.03 -0.37
N SER A 332 2.10 23.80 -0.27
CA SER A 332 1.39 24.07 0.97
C SER A 332 0.66 22.86 1.54
N PHE A 333 0.43 21.84 0.72
CA PHE A 333 -0.13 20.55 1.12
C PHE A 333 1.02 19.55 1.32
N ALA A 334 1.19 19.07 2.55
CA ALA A 334 2.13 17.98 2.82
C ALA A 334 1.60 16.67 2.22
N LEU A 335 2.49 15.92 1.55
CA LEU A 335 2.16 14.54 1.16
C LEU A 335 1.77 13.74 2.41
N PRO A 336 0.77 12.85 2.32
CA PRO A 336 0.47 11.89 3.37
C PRO A 336 1.72 11.12 3.80
N ALA A 337 1.87 10.86 5.10
CA ALA A 337 3.08 10.25 5.67
C ALA A 337 3.39 8.85 5.14
N ASN A 338 2.41 8.22 4.49
CA ASN A 338 2.55 6.89 3.88
C ASN A 338 2.91 6.92 2.38
N ILE A 339 3.18 8.09 1.80
CA ILE A 339 3.48 8.26 0.37
C ILE A 339 4.83 8.97 0.19
N MET A 340 5.71 8.39 -0.61
CA MET A 340 6.93 9.01 -1.11
C MET A 340 6.96 8.94 -2.64
N THR A 341 7.30 10.06 -3.30
CA THR A 341 7.43 10.09 -4.76
C THR A 341 8.87 9.97 -5.18
N VAL A 342 9.11 9.24 -6.26
CA VAL A 342 10.40 9.17 -6.95
C VAL A 342 10.19 9.56 -8.40
N LEU A 343 10.99 10.48 -8.91
CA LEU A 343 10.93 10.97 -10.27
C LEU A 343 12.26 10.68 -10.96
N ALA A 344 12.23 10.00 -12.11
CA ALA A 344 13.42 9.77 -12.92
C ALA A 344 13.32 10.50 -14.26
N SER A 345 14.41 11.14 -14.66
CA SER A 345 14.50 11.90 -15.91
C SER A 345 15.86 11.73 -16.56
N ASN A 346 15.87 11.83 -17.89
CA ASN A 346 17.10 11.96 -18.66
C ASN A 346 17.62 13.41 -18.67
N TYR A 347 16.81 14.35 -18.18
CA TYR A 347 17.12 15.78 -18.10
C TYR A 347 17.24 16.25 -16.66
N ARG A 348 17.89 17.38 -16.44
CA ARG A 348 17.99 18.02 -15.13
C ARG A 348 16.63 18.54 -14.67
N PHE A 349 16.34 18.42 -13.39
CA PHE A 349 15.16 19.04 -12.79
C PHE A 349 15.38 20.55 -12.62
N PRO A 350 14.35 21.36 -12.83
CA PRO A 350 14.45 22.80 -12.64
C PRO A 350 14.66 23.17 -11.16
N PRO A 351 15.33 24.30 -10.84
CA PRO A 351 15.68 24.68 -9.46
C PRO A 351 14.50 24.76 -8.49
N ASN A 352 13.32 25.16 -8.97
CA ASN A 352 12.10 25.25 -8.18
C ASN A 352 11.50 23.88 -7.81
N ILE A 353 11.99 22.81 -8.41
CA ILE A 353 11.64 21.43 -8.10
C ILE A 353 12.72 20.78 -7.22
N THR A 354 14.00 20.98 -7.55
CA THR A 354 15.12 20.41 -6.75
C THR A 354 15.14 20.93 -5.30
N SER A 355 14.67 22.16 -5.06
CA SER A 355 14.54 22.71 -3.71
C SER A 355 13.46 22.03 -2.83
N ARG A 356 12.62 21.15 -3.42
CA ARG A 356 11.49 20.52 -2.73
C ARG A 356 11.69 19.03 -2.43
N GLY A 357 12.83 18.49 -2.82
CA GLY A 357 13.16 17.09 -2.65
C GLY A 357 14.66 16.85 -2.53
N ARG A 358 15.03 15.58 -2.41
CA ARG A 358 16.42 15.16 -2.52
C ARG A 358 16.77 14.93 -3.99
N ALA A 359 17.60 15.77 -4.57
CA ALA A 359 18.07 15.61 -5.94
C ALA A 359 19.35 14.79 -5.97
N PHE A 360 19.43 13.85 -6.90
CA PHE A 360 20.61 13.08 -7.21
C PHE A 360 20.79 12.97 -8.73
N THR A 361 22.00 13.28 -9.21
CA THR A 361 22.33 13.13 -10.62
C THR A 361 23.34 11.99 -10.75
N PHE A 362 22.97 10.97 -11.53
CA PHE A 362 23.89 9.90 -11.86
C PHE A 362 25.10 10.45 -12.61
N PRO A 363 26.31 10.12 -12.18
CA PRO A 363 27.53 10.53 -12.88
C PRO A 363 27.58 9.88 -14.27
N PHE A 364 28.37 10.47 -15.16
CA PHE A 364 28.59 9.91 -16.47
C PHE A 364 29.25 8.53 -16.37
N PHE A 365 28.93 7.67 -17.33
CA PHE A 365 29.64 6.42 -17.50
C PHE A 365 30.92 6.69 -18.29
N ASP A 366 32.05 6.61 -17.62
CA ASP A 366 33.38 6.85 -18.13
C ASP A 366 34.31 5.64 -17.92
N GLU A 367 35.57 5.75 -18.30
CA GLU A 367 36.56 4.71 -18.13
C GLU A 367 36.69 4.26 -16.68
N ILE A 368 36.71 5.21 -15.75
CA ILE A 368 36.91 4.95 -14.31
C ILE A 368 35.73 4.10 -13.80
N ARG A 369 34.51 4.51 -14.11
CA ARG A 369 33.31 3.77 -13.69
C ARG A 369 33.19 2.41 -14.39
N CYS A 370 33.64 2.32 -15.62
CA CYS A 370 33.73 1.04 -16.31
C CYS A 370 34.62 0.06 -15.52
N GLN A 371 35.81 0.49 -15.11
CA GLN A 371 36.75 -0.31 -14.33
C GLN A 371 36.20 -0.63 -12.93
N GLU A 372 35.64 0.35 -12.22
CA GLU A 372 34.96 0.14 -10.91
C GLU A 372 33.85 -0.93 -11.01
N MET A 373 33.04 -0.90 -12.06
CA MET A 373 31.96 -1.88 -12.25
C MET A 373 32.51 -3.27 -12.55
N ILE A 374 33.59 -3.38 -13.31
CA ILE A 374 34.27 -4.66 -13.57
C ILE A 374 34.82 -5.22 -12.27
N GLU A 375 35.53 -4.40 -11.50
CA GLU A 375 36.10 -4.77 -10.21
C GLU A 375 35.04 -5.26 -9.22
N ASP A 376 34.00 -4.45 -8.97
CA ASP A 376 32.89 -4.79 -8.09
C ASP A 376 32.22 -6.13 -8.49
N LEU A 377 32.03 -6.35 -9.79
CA LEU A 377 31.45 -7.62 -10.29
C LEU A 377 32.36 -8.80 -9.97
N PHE A 378 33.64 -8.68 -10.20
CA PHE A 378 34.58 -9.78 -9.93
C PHE A 378 34.72 -10.07 -8.44
N ILE A 379 34.78 -9.04 -7.60
CA ILE A 379 34.74 -9.20 -6.14
C ILE A 379 33.46 -9.91 -5.70
N SER A 380 32.31 -9.54 -6.27
CA SER A 380 31.02 -10.21 -5.97
C SER A 380 31.01 -11.70 -6.38
N ARG A 381 31.91 -12.11 -7.30
CA ARG A 381 32.09 -13.49 -7.76
C ARG A 381 33.17 -14.25 -6.97
N GLY A 382 33.72 -13.65 -5.90
CA GLY A 382 34.68 -14.26 -4.99
C GLY A 382 36.14 -14.06 -5.38
N MET A 383 36.44 -13.11 -6.27
CA MET A 383 37.83 -12.69 -6.55
C MET A 383 38.24 -11.67 -5.47
N GLU A 384 39.20 -12.01 -4.62
CA GLU A 384 39.65 -11.12 -3.54
C GLU A 384 40.39 -9.86 -4.04
N HIS A 385 41.12 -10.02 -5.15
CA HIS A 385 41.87 -8.92 -5.80
C HIS A 385 41.77 -9.04 -7.31
N VAL A 386 41.53 -7.91 -7.97
CA VAL A 386 41.57 -7.77 -9.42
C VAL A 386 42.71 -6.81 -9.77
N SER A 387 43.66 -7.28 -10.58
CA SER A 387 44.80 -6.40 -10.92
C SER A 387 44.31 -5.24 -11.81
N PRO A 388 44.92 -4.03 -11.68
CA PRO A 388 44.62 -2.89 -12.54
C PRO A 388 44.82 -3.18 -14.03
N GLU A 389 45.78 -4.05 -14.37
CA GLU A 389 46.08 -4.48 -15.72
C GLU A 389 44.94 -5.29 -16.31
N LEU A 390 44.36 -6.20 -15.50
CA LEU A 390 43.22 -6.99 -15.91
C LEU A 390 41.96 -6.12 -16.10
N LEU A 391 41.70 -5.18 -15.20
CA LEU A 391 40.61 -4.22 -15.34
C LEU A 391 40.75 -3.41 -16.62
N SER A 392 41.94 -2.91 -16.91
CA SER A 392 42.25 -2.14 -18.12
C SER A 392 42.07 -2.96 -19.38
N LEU A 393 42.52 -4.22 -19.36
CA LEU A 393 42.36 -5.15 -20.50
C LEU A 393 40.87 -5.42 -20.82
N ILE A 394 40.08 -5.76 -19.80
CA ILE A 394 38.67 -6.06 -19.99
C ILE A 394 37.89 -4.82 -20.46
N ALA A 395 38.23 -3.65 -19.90
CA ALA A 395 37.66 -2.39 -20.33
C ALA A 395 38.01 -2.05 -21.78
N ALA A 396 39.26 -2.31 -22.19
CA ALA A 396 39.72 -2.10 -23.56
C ALA A 396 39.00 -3.04 -24.54
N ASP A 397 38.87 -4.35 -24.23
CA ASP A 397 38.13 -5.30 -25.05
C ASP A 397 36.62 -4.94 -25.17
N TYR A 398 36.04 -4.41 -24.09
CA TYR A 398 34.69 -3.90 -24.15
C TYR A 398 34.53 -2.69 -25.09
N VAL A 399 35.45 -1.72 -25.01
CA VAL A 399 35.46 -0.55 -25.91
C VAL A 399 35.72 -0.95 -27.35
N GLU A 400 36.61 -1.90 -27.60
CA GLU A 400 36.83 -2.45 -28.92
C GLU A 400 35.61 -3.15 -29.48
N SER A 401 34.90 -3.95 -28.64
CA SER A 401 33.63 -4.60 -29.00
C SER A 401 32.55 -3.59 -29.40
N TYR A 402 32.51 -2.44 -28.73
CA TYR A 402 31.67 -1.32 -29.15
C TYR A 402 32.11 -0.76 -30.50
N GLY A 403 33.40 -0.51 -30.71
CA GLY A 403 33.94 -0.07 -31.99
C GLY A 403 33.62 -1.03 -33.15
N GLN A 404 33.56 -2.33 -32.88
CA GLN A 404 33.13 -3.38 -33.82
C GLN A 404 31.59 -3.46 -33.97
N LYS A 405 30.83 -2.58 -33.34
CA LYS A 405 29.36 -2.53 -33.37
C LYS A 405 28.65 -3.77 -32.79
N LEU A 406 29.29 -4.47 -31.85
CA LEU A 406 28.65 -5.52 -31.08
C LEU A 406 27.68 -4.97 -30.02
N PHE A 407 27.84 -3.71 -29.65
CA PHE A 407 26.95 -2.96 -28.75
C PHE A 407 26.65 -1.58 -29.36
N ASP A 408 25.44 -1.11 -29.13
CA ASP A 408 24.97 0.17 -29.68
C ASP A 408 25.36 1.38 -28.83
N GLU A 409 25.77 1.14 -27.57
CA GLU A 409 26.15 2.18 -26.59
C GLU A 409 27.21 1.67 -25.62
N LEU A 410 28.01 2.59 -25.08
CA LEU A 410 28.84 2.35 -23.90
C LEU A 410 28.04 2.77 -22.65
N SER A 411 27.55 1.78 -21.91
CA SER A 411 26.70 2.02 -20.73
C SER A 411 26.85 0.87 -19.72
N PRO A 412 26.49 1.09 -18.44
CA PRO A 412 26.39 0.01 -17.45
C PRO A 412 25.55 -1.19 -17.92
N ARG A 413 24.50 -0.92 -18.72
CA ARG A 413 23.62 -1.95 -19.27
C ARG A 413 24.36 -2.88 -20.22
N THR A 414 25.08 -2.29 -21.17
CA THR A 414 25.83 -3.06 -22.18
C THR A 414 27.10 -3.65 -21.62
N LEU A 415 27.78 -2.99 -20.66
CA LEU A 415 28.91 -3.58 -19.93
C LEU A 415 28.48 -4.83 -19.15
N ALA A 416 27.36 -4.78 -18.43
CA ALA A 416 26.88 -5.95 -17.68
C ALA A 416 26.63 -7.14 -18.62
N ARG A 417 26.01 -6.89 -19.80
CA ARG A 417 25.79 -7.91 -20.82
C ARG A 417 27.10 -8.44 -21.40
N TYR A 418 28.05 -7.55 -21.67
CA TYR A 418 29.38 -7.92 -22.14
C TYR A 418 30.09 -8.83 -21.14
N LEU A 419 30.07 -8.47 -19.84
CA LEU A 419 30.73 -9.25 -18.80
C LEU A 419 30.11 -10.64 -18.61
N GLU A 420 28.79 -10.77 -18.77
CA GLU A 420 28.15 -12.09 -18.78
C GLU A 420 28.69 -12.98 -19.92
N LEU A 421 28.82 -12.40 -21.12
CA LEU A 421 29.37 -13.10 -22.27
C LEU A 421 30.86 -13.41 -22.09
N TYR A 422 31.64 -12.45 -21.58
CA TYR A 422 33.06 -12.59 -21.31
C TYR A 422 33.35 -13.72 -20.31
N LEU A 423 32.57 -13.79 -19.23
CA LEU A 423 32.71 -14.82 -18.21
C LEU A 423 32.23 -16.21 -18.68
N ALA A 424 31.37 -16.28 -19.70
CA ALA A 424 30.93 -17.52 -20.29
C ALA A 424 31.97 -18.10 -21.29
N ASP A 425 32.86 -17.26 -21.82
CA ASP A 425 33.91 -17.64 -22.77
C ASP A 425 35.09 -18.28 -22.04
N GLN A 426 35.30 -19.61 -22.29
CA GLN A 426 36.37 -20.36 -21.62
C GLN A 426 37.77 -19.92 -22.05
N GLU A 427 37.95 -19.44 -23.26
CA GLU A 427 39.24 -18.99 -23.79
C GLU A 427 39.61 -17.64 -23.19
N LYS A 428 38.67 -16.70 -23.06
CA LYS A 428 38.83 -15.42 -22.36
C LYS A 428 39.09 -15.63 -20.88
N ARG A 429 38.45 -16.59 -20.24
CA ARG A 429 38.74 -16.99 -18.84
C ARG A 429 40.16 -17.51 -18.65
N ARG A 430 40.65 -18.31 -19.61
CA ARG A 430 42.01 -18.82 -19.57
C ARG A 430 43.05 -17.71 -19.75
N LEU A 431 42.85 -16.81 -20.71
CA LEU A 431 43.65 -15.60 -20.91
C LEU A 431 43.69 -14.73 -19.63
N MET A 432 42.55 -14.56 -18.97
CA MET A 432 42.42 -13.85 -17.71
C MET A 432 43.32 -14.44 -16.60
N LEU A 433 43.40 -15.76 -16.51
CA LEU A 433 44.22 -16.48 -15.56
C LEU A 433 45.73 -16.40 -15.92
N GLU A 434 46.06 -16.43 -17.21
CA GLU A 434 47.43 -16.36 -17.71
C GLU A 434 48.01 -14.93 -17.63
N MET A 435 47.17 -13.89 -17.85
CA MET A 435 47.57 -12.46 -17.81
C MET A 435 47.68 -11.86 -16.42
N SER A 436 47.12 -12.53 -15.40
CA SER A 436 47.44 -12.16 -14.02
C SER A 436 48.92 -12.24 -13.69
N HIS A 437 49.76 -12.64 -14.68
CA HIS A 437 51.22 -12.88 -14.58
C HIS A 437 52.04 -12.16 -15.66
N GLY A 438 51.48 -11.23 -16.47
CA GLY A 438 52.22 -10.71 -17.64
C GLY A 438 52.00 -9.23 -17.98
N ASP A 439 53.08 -8.61 -18.49
CA ASP A 439 53.40 -7.21 -18.61
C ASP A 439 52.74 -6.37 -19.73
N VAL A 440 51.63 -6.74 -20.31
CA VAL A 440 51.01 -5.95 -21.39
C VAL A 440 49.80 -5.16 -20.89
N ILE A 441 50.05 -3.86 -20.61
CA ILE A 441 48.99 -2.93 -20.21
C ILE A 441 48.32 -2.38 -21.47
N THR A 442 47.14 -2.91 -21.81
CA THR A 442 46.25 -2.29 -22.76
C THR A 442 45.32 -1.34 -22.02
N LYS A 443 45.27 -0.06 -22.41
CA LYS A 443 44.33 0.90 -21.83
C LYS A 443 43.08 0.99 -22.69
N PRO A 444 41.90 1.13 -22.09
CA PRO A 444 40.68 1.44 -22.84
C PRO A 444 40.86 2.83 -23.49
N ASP A 445 40.14 3.06 -24.59
CA ASP A 445 40.14 4.36 -25.25
C ASP A 445 39.22 5.35 -24.48
N PRO A 446 39.75 6.30 -23.71
CA PRO A 446 38.95 7.27 -22.98
C PRO A 446 38.13 8.17 -23.93
N GLN A 447 38.64 8.38 -25.17
CA GLN A 447 37.95 9.20 -26.16
C GLN A 447 36.66 8.58 -26.64
N ALA A 448 36.56 7.24 -26.65
CA ALA A 448 35.33 6.55 -27.00
C ALA A 448 34.19 6.85 -25.99
N PHE A 449 34.49 6.80 -24.70
CA PHE A 449 33.53 7.16 -23.65
C PHE A 449 33.13 8.64 -23.73
N TYR A 450 34.10 9.52 -23.91
CA TYR A 450 33.84 10.95 -24.06
C TYR A 450 32.94 11.23 -25.26
N ALA A 451 33.29 10.69 -26.42
CA ALA A 451 32.51 10.86 -27.66
C ALA A 451 31.07 10.33 -27.52
N GLN A 452 30.88 9.19 -26.86
CA GLN A 452 29.58 8.62 -26.59
C GLN A 452 28.74 9.51 -25.66
N ASN A 453 29.31 9.95 -24.54
CA ASN A 453 28.64 10.86 -23.61
C ASN A 453 28.27 12.17 -24.27
N MET A 454 29.18 12.75 -25.06
CA MET A 454 28.93 14.00 -25.81
C MET A 454 27.87 13.85 -26.89
N THR A 455 27.79 12.69 -27.54
CA THR A 455 26.72 12.38 -28.50
C THR A 455 25.36 12.34 -27.82
N LEU A 456 25.25 11.66 -26.67
CA LEU A 456 24.03 11.61 -25.86
C LEU A 456 23.62 12.99 -25.32
N LEU A 457 24.59 13.77 -24.82
CA LEU A 457 24.34 15.12 -24.34
C LEU A 457 23.85 16.03 -25.46
N ARG A 458 24.41 15.92 -26.67
CA ARG A 458 23.93 16.67 -27.85
C ARG A 458 22.50 16.31 -28.24
N ALA A 459 22.20 15.02 -28.21
CA ALA A 459 20.84 14.55 -28.55
C ALA A 459 19.79 15.01 -27.52
N LEU A 460 20.16 15.06 -26.23
CA LEU A 460 19.23 15.36 -25.14
C LEU A 460 19.10 16.86 -24.82
N TYR A 461 20.21 17.62 -24.88
CA TYR A 461 20.26 19.00 -24.39
C TYR A 461 20.54 20.05 -25.47
N GLY A 462 20.86 19.62 -26.69
CA GLY A 462 21.22 20.53 -27.76
C GLY A 462 22.66 21.07 -27.64
N LYS A 463 23.04 21.99 -28.53
CA LYS A 463 24.43 22.48 -28.65
C LYS A 463 24.84 23.39 -27.49
N GLU A 464 23.89 24.16 -26.95
CA GLU A 464 24.14 25.17 -25.90
C GLU A 464 24.60 24.56 -24.55
N ALA A 465 24.01 23.43 -24.16
CA ALA A 465 24.38 22.74 -22.91
C ALA A 465 25.81 22.17 -22.95
N ILE A 466 26.35 21.92 -24.14
CA ILE A 466 27.70 21.40 -24.31
C ILE A 466 28.73 22.51 -24.11
N ASP A 467 28.44 23.69 -24.61
CA ASP A 467 29.32 24.83 -24.46
C ASP A 467 29.44 25.21 -22.97
N GLU A 468 28.34 25.11 -22.20
CA GLU A 468 28.33 25.31 -20.74
C GLU A 468 29.17 24.24 -19.98
N ILE A 469 29.10 22.97 -20.40
CA ILE A 469 29.88 21.88 -19.79
C ILE A 469 31.38 22.03 -20.12
N ARG A 470 31.70 22.39 -21.36
CA ARG A 470 33.09 22.68 -21.76
C ARG A 470 33.69 23.85 -20.99
N GLU A 471 32.92 24.91 -20.78
CA GLU A 471 33.39 26.06 -20.00
C GLU A 471 33.64 25.69 -18.54
N LYS A 472 32.83 24.84 -17.96
CA LYS A 472 33.04 24.33 -16.56
C LYS A 472 34.24 23.40 -16.47
N GLU A 473 34.43 22.50 -17.42
CA GLU A 473 35.62 21.63 -17.43
C GLU A 473 36.95 22.43 -17.64
N LEU A 474 36.89 23.48 -18.46
CA LEU A 474 38.06 24.39 -18.67
C LEU A 474 38.30 25.32 -17.50
N SER A 475 37.30 25.63 -16.69
CA SER A 475 37.41 26.49 -15.52
C SER A 475 37.81 25.73 -14.24
N GLY A 476 37.95 24.41 -14.27
CA GLY A 476 38.50 23.62 -13.15
C GLY A 476 37.62 23.57 -11.91
N ASN A 477 36.32 23.78 -12.03
CA ASN A 477 35.34 23.67 -10.95
C ASN A 477 34.34 22.57 -11.21
#